data_a99643ed17ae25324de36185e323035e
#
_entry.id   a99643ed17ae25324de36185e323035e
#
_cell.length_a   1.000
_cell.length_b   1.000
_cell.length_c   1.000
_cell.angle_alpha   90.00
_cell.angle_beta   90.00
_cell.angle_gamma   90.00
#
_symmetry.space_group_name_H-M   'P 1'
#
loop_
_entity.id
_entity.type
_entity.pdbx_description
1 polymer ?
#
loop_
_entity_poly.entity_id
_entity_poly.type
_entity_poly.pdbx_seq_one_letter_code
_entity_poly.pdbx_strand_id
1 'polypeptide(L)'
;MPKLFAEVFKEVKKKHFQPIYLLHGDEPYFIDKVVDFIEENALSAADKGFNQYIIYGKDHTVPSIMSYAKRFPMMSEKQVVIVKEAQSIQGIEQKDMQAVLESYAKNPLASTILVLASKDSVDERKAWVKAIDQSGTVMTSKKMYDNKIPDWVIEHCHESGVKISPKAVQMLVENVGNDLKRLASEIDKIVINLKIDEEINASVVERFVGISKEYNYFEFQKALIQRDVLKANQIVQFFASNPKDNPLPPMVLLMYSDSFVRALVPCVAILDPTKADSLPNSPHPDAPDSSHI
;
A
#
# COMPACT_ATOMS: atom_id res chain seq x y z
N MET A 1 18.40 -18.69 -1.27
CA MET A 1 18.28 -17.30 -0.77
C MET A 1 16.90 -16.79 -1.12
N PRO A 2 16.22 -16.11 -0.19
CA PRO A 2 14.90 -15.54 -0.47
C PRO A 2 14.92 -14.65 -1.71
N LYS A 3 13.93 -14.81 -2.56
CA LYS A 3 13.80 -14.08 -3.83
C LYS A 3 13.07 -12.77 -3.63
N LEU A 4 13.34 -11.81 -4.50
CA LEU A 4 12.56 -10.57 -4.56
C LEU A 4 11.29 -10.77 -5.40
N PHE A 5 10.30 -9.91 -5.20
CA PHE A 5 9.01 -9.95 -5.93
C PHE A 5 9.19 -10.11 -7.45
N ALA A 6 10.06 -9.29 -8.08
CA ALA A 6 10.23 -9.31 -9.54
C ALA A 6 10.68 -10.68 -10.09
N GLU A 7 11.53 -11.39 -9.34
CA GLU A 7 12.02 -12.72 -9.72
C GLU A 7 10.89 -13.75 -9.62
N VAL A 8 10.20 -13.78 -8.48
CA VAL A 8 9.09 -14.70 -8.24
C VAL A 8 7.94 -14.45 -9.21
N PHE A 9 7.57 -13.20 -9.41
CA PHE A 9 6.49 -12.83 -10.31
C PHE A 9 6.78 -13.18 -11.78
N LYS A 10 8.03 -13.04 -12.20
CA LYS A 10 8.49 -13.49 -13.53
C LYS A 10 8.37 -15.01 -13.71
N GLU A 11 8.66 -15.80 -12.66
CA GLU A 11 8.53 -17.25 -12.69
C GLU A 11 7.06 -17.70 -12.77
N VAL A 12 6.20 -17.14 -11.90
CA VAL A 12 4.77 -17.50 -11.89
C VAL A 12 4.06 -17.05 -13.17
N LYS A 13 4.42 -15.90 -13.77
CA LYS A 13 3.91 -15.47 -15.08
C LYS A 13 4.20 -16.49 -16.21
N LYS A 14 5.29 -17.25 -16.11
CA LYS A 14 5.61 -18.34 -17.04
C LYS A 14 4.85 -19.64 -16.72
N LYS A 15 3.96 -19.62 -15.75
CA LYS A 15 3.22 -20.79 -15.22
C LYS A 15 4.13 -21.89 -14.67
N HIS A 16 5.36 -21.53 -14.23
CA HIS A 16 6.26 -22.42 -13.52
C HIS A 16 5.98 -22.35 -12.02
N PHE A 17 5.01 -23.13 -11.56
CA PHE A 17 4.61 -23.13 -10.15
C PHE A 17 5.43 -24.14 -9.36
N GLN A 18 5.97 -23.67 -8.23
CA GLN A 18 6.68 -24.49 -7.26
C GLN A 18 5.69 -25.19 -6.31
N PRO A 19 6.07 -26.32 -5.69
CA PRO A 19 5.17 -27.07 -4.83
C PRO A 19 4.84 -26.35 -3.50
N ILE A 20 5.71 -25.42 -3.07
CA ILE A 20 5.48 -24.63 -1.84
C ILE A 20 6.05 -23.23 -2.00
N TYR A 21 5.28 -22.25 -1.50
CA TYR A 21 5.66 -20.85 -1.43
C TYR A 21 5.50 -20.36 0.01
N LEU A 22 6.48 -19.59 0.48
CA LEU A 22 6.36 -18.69 1.62
C LEU A 22 6.55 -17.26 1.10
N LEU A 23 5.47 -16.49 1.10
CA LEU A 23 5.46 -15.08 0.71
C LEU A 23 5.29 -14.26 1.97
N HIS A 24 6.29 -13.45 2.35
CA HIS A 24 6.23 -12.71 3.62
C HIS A 24 6.89 -11.35 3.51
N GLY A 25 6.59 -10.45 4.45
CA GLY A 25 7.24 -9.15 4.59
C GLY A 25 6.28 -7.99 4.79
N ASP A 26 6.85 -6.79 4.82
CA ASP A 26 6.17 -5.57 5.27
C ASP A 26 5.39 -4.85 4.16
N GLU A 27 5.49 -5.31 2.88
CA GLU A 27 4.72 -4.76 1.77
C GLU A 27 3.69 -5.77 1.24
N PRO A 28 2.44 -5.68 1.73
CA PRO A 28 1.38 -6.63 1.36
C PRO A 28 1.01 -6.62 -0.13
N TYR A 29 1.17 -5.49 -0.80
CA TYR A 29 0.81 -5.35 -2.21
C TYR A 29 1.46 -6.41 -3.11
N PHE A 30 2.78 -6.61 -2.94
CA PHE A 30 3.52 -7.57 -3.76
C PHE A 30 3.18 -9.02 -3.40
N ILE A 31 2.86 -9.28 -2.13
CA ILE A 31 2.40 -10.59 -1.67
C ILE A 31 1.06 -10.91 -2.30
N ASP A 32 0.08 -9.99 -2.17
CA ASP A 32 -1.26 -10.14 -2.75
C ASP A 32 -1.15 -10.36 -4.27
N LYS A 33 -0.31 -9.59 -4.99
CA LYS A 33 -0.16 -9.70 -6.46
C LYS A 33 0.32 -11.09 -6.90
N VAL A 34 1.23 -11.73 -6.14
CA VAL A 34 1.67 -13.11 -6.44
C VAL A 34 0.58 -14.11 -6.10
N VAL A 35 -0.08 -13.95 -4.95
CA VAL A 35 -1.18 -14.81 -4.49
C VAL A 35 -2.33 -14.80 -5.51
N ASP A 36 -2.79 -13.62 -5.90
CA ASP A 36 -3.90 -13.44 -6.84
C ASP A 36 -3.55 -14.05 -8.20
N PHE A 37 -2.31 -13.87 -8.66
CA PHE A 37 -1.87 -14.48 -9.92
C PHE A 37 -1.88 -16.02 -9.85
N ILE A 38 -1.41 -16.63 -8.76
CA ILE A 38 -1.45 -18.09 -8.57
C ILE A 38 -2.92 -18.56 -8.48
N GLU A 39 -3.75 -17.86 -7.72
CA GLU A 39 -5.18 -18.13 -7.55
C GLU A 39 -5.92 -18.15 -8.89
N GLU A 40 -5.58 -17.21 -9.78
CA GLU A 40 -6.24 -17.08 -11.07
C GLU A 40 -5.71 -18.05 -12.14
N ASN A 41 -4.41 -18.38 -12.12
CA ASN A 41 -3.74 -19.00 -13.26
C ASN A 41 -3.20 -20.41 -13.02
N ALA A 42 -3.16 -20.90 -11.76
CA ALA A 42 -2.56 -22.19 -11.46
C ALA A 42 -3.45 -23.38 -11.86
N LEU A 43 -4.77 -23.19 -11.88
CA LEU A 43 -5.77 -24.19 -12.26
C LEU A 43 -6.68 -23.68 -13.37
N SER A 44 -7.24 -24.61 -14.15
CA SER A 44 -8.31 -24.28 -15.08
C SER A 44 -9.58 -23.87 -14.34
N ALA A 45 -10.50 -23.15 -14.99
CA ALA A 45 -11.76 -22.74 -14.38
C ALA A 45 -12.61 -23.98 -13.92
N ALA A 46 -12.53 -25.09 -14.63
CA ALA A 46 -13.22 -26.32 -14.29
C ALA A 46 -12.64 -27.00 -13.03
N ASP A 47 -11.32 -26.94 -12.86
CA ASP A 47 -10.61 -27.58 -11.75
C ASP A 47 -10.73 -26.81 -10.43
N LYS A 48 -10.88 -25.49 -10.49
CA LYS A 48 -10.92 -24.62 -9.30
C LYS A 48 -11.97 -25.03 -8.27
N GLY A 49 -13.15 -25.42 -8.72
CA GLY A 49 -14.25 -25.78 -7.84
C GLY A 49 -13.95 -26.91 -6.86
N PHE A 50 -13.07 -27.86 -7.24
CA PHE A 50 -12.75 -29.05 -6.44
C PHE A 50 -11.32 -29.07 -5.92
N ASN A 51 -10.40 -28.32 -6.53
CA ASN A 51 -8.98 -28.41 -6.26
C ASN A 51 -8.34 -27.11 -5.79
N GLN A 52 -9.13 -26.04 -5.55
CA GLN A 52 -8.64 -24.78 -5.01
C GLN A 52 -9.21 -24.52 -3.63
N TYR A 53 -8.33 -24.36 -2.65
CA TYR A 53 -8.68 -24.08 -1.26
C TYR A 53 -8.05 -22.76 -0.84
N ILE A 54 -8.89 -21.78 -0.50
CA ILE A 54 -8.47 -20.49 0.04
C ILE A 54 -8.91 -20.46 1.49
N ILE A 55 -7.94 -20.46 2.39
CA ILE A 55 -8.16 -20.53 3.84
C ILE A 55 -7.41 -19.41 4.56
N TYR A 56 -7.87 -19.05 5.75
CA TYR A 56 -7.25 -18.03 6.58
C TYR A 56 -6.50 -18.65 7.76
N GLY A 57 -5.28 -18.16 8.02
CA GLY A 57 -4.43 -18.71 9.08
C GLY A 57 -5.08 -18.73 10.45
N LYS A 58 -5.86 -17.70 10.80
CA LYS A 58 -6.56 -17.60 12.10
C LYS A 58 -7.53 -18.74 12.38
N ASP A 59 -8.09 -19.37 11.35
CA ASP A 59 -9.12 -20.40 11.46
C ASP A 59 -8.52 -21.82 11.43
N HIS A 60 -7.19 -21.95 11.26
CA HIS A 60 -6.53 -23.23 11.05
C HIS A 60 -5.25 -23.39 11.89
N THR A 61 -4.97 -24.65 12.23
CA THR A 61 -3.68 -25.08 12.79
C THR A 61 -2.77 -25.61 11.68
N VAL A 62 -1.47 -25.74 11.94
CA VAL A 62 -0.53 -26.34 10.96
C VAL A 62 -0.98 -27.77 10.55
N PRO A 63 -1.35 -28.69 11.45
CA PRO A 63 -1.85 -30.02 11.04
C PRO A 63 -3.10 -29.95 10.16
N SER A 64 -4.02 -29.02 10.41
CA SER A 64 -5.20 -28.80 9.57
C SER A 64 -4.80 -28.42 8.16
N ILE A 65 -3.89 -27.45 8.00
CA ILE A 65 -3.35 -27.02 6.69
C ILE A 65 -2.67 -28.18 5.98
N MET A 66 -1.85 -28.95 6.70
CA MET A 66 -1.20 -30.13 6.13
C MET A 66 -2.20 -31.19 5.67
N SER A 67 -3.39 -31.29 6.30
CA SER A 67 -4.44 -32.20 5.82
C SER A 67 -4.96 -31.81 4.44
N TYR A 68 -5.03 -30.51 4.11
CA TYR A 68 -5.35 -30.03 2.77
C TYR A 68 -4.17 -30.26 1.82
N ALA A 69 -2.97 -29.88 2.22
CA ALA A 69 -1.78 -29.96 1.35
C ALA A 69 -1.39 -31.39 0.94
N LYS A 70 -1.75 -32.38 1.76
CA LYS A 70 -1.45 -33.80 1.50
C LYS A 70 -2.57 -34.54 0.76
N ARG A 71 -3.66 -33.89 0.41
CA ARG A 71 -4.71 -34.51 -0.41
C ARG A 71 -4.24 -34.66 -1.86
N PHE A 72 -4.77 -35.65 -2.55
CA PHE A 72 -4.61 -35.76 -3.98
C PHE A 72 -5.70 -34.93 -4.69
N PRO A 73 -5.35 -34.27 -5.80
CA PRO A 73 -6.33 -33.53 -6.58
C PRO A 73 -7.42 -34.46 -7.14
N MET A 74 -8.63 -33.93 -7.26
CA MET A 74 -9.78 -34.66 -7.79
C MET A 74 -9.87 -34.40 -9.31
N MET A 75 -9.70 -35.43 -10.11
CA MET A 75 -9.82 -35.38 -11.58
C MET A 75 -8.95 -34.29 -12.25
N SER A 76 -7.83 -33.90 -11.60
CA SER A 76 -6.89 -32.88 -12.07
C SER A 76 -5.46 -33.29 -11.72
N GLU A 77 -4.47 -32.75 -12.42
CA GLU A 77 -3.06 -33.00 -12.13
C GLU A 77 -2.57 -32.27 -10.87
N LYS A 78 -3.21 -31.14 -10.54
CA LYS A 78 -2.76 -30.27 -9.44
C LYS A 78 -3.93 -29.75 -8.60
N GLN A 79 -3.60 -29.46 -7.34
CA GLN A 79 -4.45 -28.67 -6.43
C GLN A 79 -3.67 -27.45 -5.93
N VAL A 80 -4.41 -26.44 -5.49
CA VAL A 80 -3.86 -25.21 -4.93
C VAL A 80 -4.43 -25.00 -3.53
N VAL A 81 -3.56 -24.78 -2.56
CA VAL A 81 -3.93 -24.45 -1.18
C VAL A 81 -3.29 -23.12 -0.83
N ILE A 82 -4.09 -22.07 -0.70
CA ILE A 82 -3.65 -20.72 -0.37
C ILE A 82 -4.06 -20.44 1.09
N VAL A 83 -3.07 -20.19 1.92
CA VAL A 83 -3.25 -19.76 3.31
C VAL A 83 -2.98 -18.27 3.40
N LYS A 84 -4.05 -17.48 3.43
CA LYS A 84 -3.98 -16.03 3.64
C LYS A 84 -3.77 -15.75 5.14
N GLU A 85 -3.00 -14.70 5.46
CA GLU A 85 -2.64 -14.32 6.84
C GLU A 85 -1.95 -15.46 7.61
N ALA A 86 -0.93 -16.06 6.99
CA ALA A 86 -0.21 -17.19 7.57
C ALA A 86 0.47 -16.88 8.91
N GLN A 87 0.76 -15.60 9.23
CA GLN A 87 1.23 -15.16 10.55
C GLN A 87 0.23 -15.49 11.67
N SER A 88 -1.04 -15.60 11.35
CA SER A 88 -2.11 -15.87 12.32
C SER A 88 -2.44 -17.37 12.48
N ILE A 89 -1.69 -18.28 11.85
CA ILE A 89 -1.88 -19.73 11.99
C ILE A 89 -1.73 -20.11 13.46
N GLN A 90 -2.72 -20.81 13.99
CA GLN A 90 -2.73 -21.19 15.42
C GLN A 90 -1.54 -22.08 15.75
N GLY A 91 -0.72 -21.62 16.69
CA GLY A 91 0.47 -22.33 17.17
C GLY A 91 1.67 -22.33 16.26
N ILE A 92 1.73 -21.49 15.19
CA ILE A 92 2.85 -21.47 14.22
C ILE A 92 4.22 -21.17 14.87
N GLU A 93 4.23 -20.52 16.02
CA GLU A 93 5.47 -20.25 16.78
C GLU A 93 5.93 -21.42 17.65
N GLN A 94 5.12 -22.45 17.83
CA GLN A 94 5.47 -23.63 18.59
C GLN A 94 6.42 -24.53 17.78
N LYS A 95 7.44 -25.05 18.44
CA LYS A 95 8.51 -25.84 17.79
C LYS A 95 7.99 -27.12 17.12
N ASP A 96 7.02 -27.78 17.74
CA ASP A 96 6.38 -28.99 17.18
C ASP A 96 5.60 -28.67 15.91
N MET A 97 4.88 -27.55 15.86
CA MET A 97 4.17 -27.09 14.66
C MET A 97 5.14 -26.71 13.53
N GLN A 98 6.24 -26.04 13.87
CA GLN A 98 7.30 -25.74 12.92
C GLN A 98 7.99 -26.99 12.38
N ALA A 99 8.16 -28.02 13.20
CA ALA A 99 8.72 -29.31 12.77
C ALA A 99 7.79 -30.04 11.77
N VAL A 100 6.47 -29.90 11.91
CA VAL A 100 5.48 -30.45 10.95
C VAL A 100 5.62 -29.75 9.59
N LEU A 101 5.73 -28.41 9.57
CA LEU A 101 5.98 -27.63 8.35
C LEU A 101 7.31 -28.00 7.70
N GLU A 102 8.38 -28.10 8.51
CA GLU A 102 9.70 -28.49 8.04
C GLU A 102 9.69 -29.88 7.39
N SER A 103 9.02 -30.85 8.04
CA SER A 103 8.88 -32.20 7.52
C SER A 103 8.18 -32.23 6.16
N TYR A 104 7.08 -31.47 6.01
CA TYR A 104 6.39 -31.36 4.73
C TYR A 104 7.25 -30.66 3.68
N ALA A 105 7.90 -29.54 4.05
CA ALA A 105 8.73 -28.77 3.13
C ALA A 105 9.93 -29.56 2.60
N LYS A 106 10.48 -30.50 3.35
CA LYS A 106 11.58 -31.38 2.87
C LYS A 106 11.16 -32.30 1.71
N ASN A 107 9.88 -32.66 1.63
CA ASN A 107 9.34 -33.52 0.57
C ASN A 107 7.89 -33.15 0.24
N PRO A 108 7.67 -31.96 -0.36
CA PRO A 108 6.34 -31.49 -0.69
C PRO A 108 5.73 -32.31 -1.83
N LEU A 109 4.40 -32.47 -1.82
CA LEU A 109 3.72 -33.17 -2.90
C LEU A 109 3.80 -32.34 -4.20
N ALA A 110 4.32 -32.95 -5.26
CA ALA A 110 4.43 -32.30 -6.57
C ALA A 110 3.07 -31.93 -7.19
N SER A 111 2.00 -32.62 -6.79
CA SER A 111 0.62 -32.35 -7.22
C SER A 111 -0.04 -31.19 -6.45
N THR A 112 0.62 -30.63 -5.41
CA THR A 112 0.09 -29.53 -4.59
C THR A 112 0.92 -28.28 -4.78
N ILE A 113 0.24 -27.14 -4.91
CA ILE A 113 0.83 -25.82 -4.81
C ILE A 113 0.34 -25.22 -3.48
N LEU A 114 1.20 -25.28 -2.46
CA LEU A 114 0.90 -24.69 -1.15
C LEU A 114 1.48 -23.28 -1.08
N VAL A 115 0.62 -22.29 -0.81
CA VAL A 115 1.04 -20.88 -0.68
C VAL A 115 0.75 -20.41 0.75
N LEU A 116 1.81 -20.06 1.48
CA LEU A 116 1.73 -19.44 2.80
C LEU A 116 1.99 -17.94 2.63
N ALA A 117 0.95 -17.10 2.72
CA ALA A 117 1.04 -15.65 2.56
C ALA A 117 0.96 -14.97 3.94
N SER A 118 2.06 -14.34 4.37
CA SER A 118 2.19 -13.62 5.64
C SER A 118 2.42 -12.14 5.38
N LYS A 119 1.63 -11.28 6.02
CA LYS A 119 1.82 -9.83 5.97
C LYS A 119 2.89 -9.34 6.95
N ASP A 120 3.40 -10.23 7.78
CA ASP A 120 4.49 -9.95 8.73
C ASP A 120 5.78 -10.62 8.24
N SER A 121 6.90 -10.01 8.58
CA SER A 121 8.22 -10.58 8.31
C SER A 121 8.45 -11.85 9.11
N VAL A 122 8.92 -12.90 8.45
CA VAL A 122 9.28 -14.18 9.07
C VAL A 122 10.79 -14.29 9.18
N ASP A 123 11.30 -14.86 10.30
CA ASP A 123 12.73 -15.11 10.47
C ASP A 123 13.20 -16.22 9.52
N GLU A 124 13.93 -15.83 8.49
CA GLU A 124 14.45 -16.70 7.43
C GLU A 124 15.50 -17.71 7.93
N ARG A 125 16.00 -17.55 9.15
CA ARG A 125 16.97 -18.48 9.78
C ARG A 125 16.29 -19.72 10.33
N LYS A 126 14.97 -19.69 10.54
CA LYS A 126 14.18 -20.83 11.03
C LYS A 126 14.34 -22.04 10.10
N ALA A 127 14.45 -23.25 10.66
CA ALA A 127 14.70 -24.47 9.89
C ALA A 127 13.62 -24.76 8.83
N TRP A 128 12.34 -24.56 9.20
CA TRP A 128 11.23 -24.77 8.26
C TRP A 128 11.24 -23.78 7.08
N VAL A 129 11.70 -22.54 7.29
CA VAL A 129 11.84 -21.55 6.21
C VAL A 129 12.94 -21.97 5.24
N LYS A 130 14.09 -22.42 5.77
CA LYS A 130 15.19 -22.95 4.96
C LYS A 130 14.78 -24.20 4.17
N ALA A 131 13.95 -25.05 4.78
CA ALA A 131 13.42 -26.23 4.08
C ALA A 131 12.51 -25.82 2.91
N ILE A 132 11.67 -24.79 3.08
CA ILE A 132 10.86 -24.23 1.99
C ILE A 132 11.75 -23.61 0.91
N ASP A 133 12.81 -22.88 1.26
CA ASP A 133 13.74 -22.25 0.29
C ASP A 133 14.47 -23.31 -0.58
N GLN A 134 14.69 -24.52 -0.04
CA GLN A 134 15.34 -25.62 -0.76
C GLN A 134 14.41 -26.36 -1.74
N SER A 135 13.13 -26.51 -1.41
CA SER A 135 12.17 -27.32 -2.16
C SER A 135 11.12 -26.50 -2.91
N GLY A 136 11.08 -25.21 -2.68
CA GLY A 136 10.09 -24.30 -3.25
C GLY A 136 10.62 -22.89 -3.38
N THR A 137 9.82 -21.90 -2.96
CA THR A 137 10.19 -20.49 -3.08
C THR A 137 9.87 -19.74 -1.78
N VAL A 138 10.86 -19.02 -1.27
CA VAL A 138 10.67 -18.01 -0.23
C VAL A 138 10.80 -16.64 -0.89
N MET A 139 9.78 -15.79 -0.73
CA MET A 139 9.80 -14.40 -1.20
C MET A 139 9.73 -13.43 -0.02
N THR A 140 10.67 -12.50 0.02
CA THR A 140 10.65 -11.42 1.00
C THR A 140 10.18 -10.13 0.33
N SER A 141 9.07 -9.59 0.83
CA SER A 141 8.49 -8.33 0.37
C SER A 141 8.87 -7.21 1.34
N LYS A 142 9.72 -6.29 0.90
CA LYS A 142 10.16 -5.15 1.70
C LYS A 142 9.35 -3.91 1.34
N LYS A 143 9.01 -3.12 2.36
CA LYS A 143 8.35 -1.84 2.16
C LYS A 143 9.18 -0.96 1.21
N MET A 144 8.49 -0.38 0.24
CA MET A 144 9.13 0.53 -0.72
C MET A 144 9.48 1.86 -0.06
N TYR A 145 10.65 2.40 -0.36
CA TYR A 145 11.03 3.74 0.09
C TYR A 145 10.23 4.79 -0.66
N ASP A 146 9.86 5.88 0.02
CA ASP A 146 9.00 6.95 -0.51
C ASP A 146 9.55 7.55 -1.82
N ASN A 147 10.86 7.69 -1.94
CA ASN A 147 11.51 8.19 -3.15
C ASN A 147 11.43 7.24 -4.36
N LYS A 148 10.99 6.00 -4.17
CA LYS A 148 10.81 4.99 -5.24
C LYS A 148 9.37 4.84 -5.68
N ILE A 149 8.43 5.39 -4.93
CA ILE A 149 7.01 5.29 -5.25
C ILE A 149 6.66 5.97 -6.58
N PRO A 150 7.20 7.16 -6.93
CA PRO A 150 6.95 7.76 -8.24
C PRO A 150 7.38 6.88 -9.40
N ASP A 151 8.57 6.25 -9.31
CA ASP A 151 9.07 5.33 -10.33
C ASP A 151 8.13 4.12 -10.47
N TRP A 152 7.68 3.56 -9.34
CA TRP A 152 6.74 2.45 -9.32
C TRP A 152 5.38 2.81 -9.94
N VAL A 153 4.85 4.01 -9.69
CA VAL A 153 3.59 4.49 -10.32
C VAL A 153 3.74 4.52 -11.84
N ILE A 154 4.88 5.03 -12.35
CA ILE A 154 5.15 5.07 -13.79
C ILE A 154 5.20 3.65 -14.38
N GLU A 155 5.90 2.73 -13.69
CA GLU A 155 6.02 1.33 -14.12
C GLU A 155 4.67 0.62 -14.12
N HIS A 156 3.85 0.82 -13.07
CA HIS A 156 2.51 0.25 -12.97
C HIS A 156 1.56 0.74 -14.09
N CYS A 157 1.60 2.03 -14.42
CA CYS A 157 0.87 2.58 -15.57
C CYS A 157 1.35 1.98 -16.89
N HIS A 158 2.67 1.84 -17.06
CA HIS A 158 3.25 1.24 -18.25
C HIS A 158 2.88 -0.25 -18.40
N GLU A 159 2.88 -1.02 -17.31
CA GLU A 159 2.38 -2.41 -17.29
C GLU A 159 0.90 -2.51 -17.73
N SER A 160 0.11 -1.49 -17.41
CA SER A 160 -1.30 -1.37 -17.81
C SER A 160 -1.49 -0.80 -19.23
N GLY A 161 -0.39 -0.55 -19.96
CA GLY A 161 -0.40 -0.04 -21.34
C GLY A 161 -0.73 1.45 -21.47
N VAL A 162 -0.65 2.23 -20.39
CA VAL A 162 -0.97 3.67 -20.40
C VAL A 162 0.24 4.52 -20.02
N LYS A 163 0.27 5.76 -20.55
CA LYS A 163 1.28 6.76 -20.19
C LYS A 163 0.73 7.65 -19.08
N ILE A 164 1.64 8.15 -18.24
CA ILE A 164 1.31 9.08 -17.16
C ILE A 164 2.28 10.27 -17.19
N SER A 165 1.75 11.49 -17.02
CA SER A 165 2.56 12.70 -16.95
C SER A 165 3.24 12.85 -15.58
N PRO A 166 4.42 13.50 -15.49
CA PRO A 166 5.11 13.70 -14.19
C PRO A 166 4.27 14.44 -13.16
N LYS A 167 3.44 15.41 -13.59
CA LYS A 167 2.52 16.14 -12.71
C LYS A 167 1.43 15.23 -12.15
N ALA A 168 0.89 14.32 -12.94
CA ALA A 168 -0.11 13.36 -12.49
C ALA A 168 0.46 12.35 -11.49
N VAL A 169 1.70 11.86 -11.71
CA VAL A 169 2.43 11.02 -10.74
C VAL A 169 2.54 11.72 -9.40
N GLN A 170 3.00 12.97 -9.42
CA GLN A 170 3.15 13.76 -8.21
C GLN A 170 1.82 13.95 -7.48
N MET A 171 0.74 14.29 -8.19
CA MET A 171 -0.59 14.44 -7.62
C MET A 171 -1.09 13.15 -6.97
N LEU A 172 -0.90 12.00 -7.61
CA LEU A 172 -1.29 10.71 -7.05
C LEU A 172 -0.52 10.39 -5.76
N VAL A 173 0.81 10.49 -5.80
CA VAL A 173 1.67 10.15 -4.65
C VAL A 173 1.42 11.07 -3.46
N GLU A 174 1.27 12.37 -3.67
CA GLU A 174 1.05 13.33 -2.59
C GLU A 174 -0.33 13.20 -1.93
N ASN A 175 -1.35 12.81 -2.68
CA ASN A 175 -2.72 12.77 -2.16
C ASN A 175 -3.16 11.37 -1.72
N VAL A 176 -2.67 10.31 -2.37
CA VAL A 176 -2.98 8.93 -1.98
C VAL A 176 -2.01 8.41 -0.91
N GLY A 177 -0.77 8.93 -0.92
CA GLY A 177 0.31 8.54 0.00
C GLY A 177 1.10 7.32 -0.47
N ASN A 178 1.70 6.59 0.50
CA ASN A 178 2.70 5.54 0.24
C ASN A 178 2.09 4.13 0.21
N ASP A 179 0.78 4.01 0.24
CA ASP A 179 0.07 2.72 0.18
C ASP A 179 -0.02 2.27 -1.28
N LEU A 180 0.82 1.30 -1.68
CA LEU A 180 0.87 0.79 -3.04
C LEU A 180 -0.44 0.15 -3.49
N LYS A 181 -1.17 -0.50 -2.57
CA LYS A 181 -2.46 -1.12 -2.88
C LYS A 181 -3.50 -0.06 -3.24
N ARG A 182 -3.53 1.02 -2.47
CA ARG A 182 -4.43 2.14 -2.72
C ARG A 182 -4.03 2.88 -4.00
N LEU A 183 -2.75 3.13 -4.23
CA LEU A 183 -2.25 3.73 -5.47
C LEU A 183 -2.61 2.88 -6.69
N ALA A 184 -2.38 1.57 -6.65
CA ALA A 184 -2.78 0.65 -7.71
C ALA A 184 -4.28 0.72 -8.00
N SER A 185 -5.11 0.66 -6.95
CA SER A 185 -6.57 0.74 -7.09
C SER A 185 -7.05 2.05 -7.74
N GLU A 186 -6.43 3.19 -7.39
CA GLU A 186 -6.75 4.47 -8.02
C GLU A 186 -6.31 4.51 -9.48
N ILE A 187 -5.12 3.98 -9.80
CA ILE A 187 -4.63 3.90 -11.18
C ILE A 187 -5.51 2.97 -12.01
N ASP A 188 -5.86 1.78 -11.51
CA ASP A 188 -6.71 0.81 -12.21
C ASP A 188 -8.09 1.41 -12.50
N LYS A 189 -8.67 2.13 -11.55
CA LYS A 189 -9.93 2.87 -11.73
C LYS A 189 -9.83 3.92 -12.85
N ILE A 190 -8.71 4.64 -12.92
CA ILE A 190 -8.47 5.58 -14.03
C ILE A 190 -8.37 4.82 -15.34
N VAL A 191 -7.55 3.77 -15.41
CA VAL A 191 -7.27 2.99 -16.63
C VAL A 191 -8.56 2.43 -17.25
N ILE A 192 -9.46 1.88 -16.43
CA ILE A 192 -10.76 1.34 -16.91
C ILE A 192 -11.61 2.42 -17.57
N ASN A 193 -11.48 3.68 -17.17
CA ASN A 193 -12.30 4.80 -17.63
C ASN A 193 -11.59 5.70 -18.66
N LEU A 194 -10.34 5.41 -19.02
CA LEU A 194 -9.60 6.16 -20.04
C LEU A 194 -10.15 5.87 -21.43
N LYS A 195 -10.09 6.90 -22.27
CA LYS A 195 -10.29 6.71 -23.71
C LYS A 195 -9.06 6.09 -24.34
N ILE A 196 -9.24 5.47 -25.51
CA ILE A 196 -8.14 4.90 -26.28
C ILE A 196 -7.10 6.01 -26.54
N ASP A 197 -5.82 5.71 -26.29
CA ASP A 197 -4.67 6.61 -26.42
C ASP A 197 -4.68 7.86 -25.51
N GLU A 198 -5.54 7.93 -24.51
CA GLU A 198 -5.55 9.02 -23.54
C GLU A 198 -4.43 8.80 -22.51
N GLU A 199 -3.59 9.84 -22.30
CA GLU A 199 -2.55 9.84 -21.25
C GLU A 199 -3.16 10.25 -19.90
N ILE A 200 -2.69 9.64 -18.81
CA ILE A 200 -3.04 10.07 -17.44
C ILE A 200 -2.32 11.39 -17.16
N ASN A 201 -3.01 12.50 -17.35
CA ASN A 201 -2.55 13.83 -17.01
C ASN A 201 -3.26 14.37 -15.75
N ALA A 202 -2.88 15.57 -15.30
CA ALA A 202 -3.44 16.19 -14.10
C ALA A 202 -4.98 16.32 -14.14
N SER A 203 -5.56 16.61 -15.32
CA SER A 203 -7.01 16.75 -15.48
C SER A 203 -7.73 15.41 -15.37
N VAL A 204 -7.10 14.33 -15.81
CA VAL A 204 -7.60 12.96 -15.67
C VAL A 204 -7.60 12.54 -14.20
N VAL A 205 -6.52 12.80 -13.47
CA VAL A 205 -6.44 12.53 -12.01
C VAL A 205 -7.53 13.32 -11.27
N GLU A 206 -7.69 14.61 -11.59
CA GLU A 206 -8.76 15.45 -11.01
C GLU A 206 -10.15 14.83 -11.24
N ARG A 207 -10.42 14.40 -12.47
CA ARG A 207 -11.74 13.85 -12.88
C ARG A 207 -12.09 12.53 -12.17
N PHE A 208 -11.13 11.62 -12.01
CA PHE A 208 -11.41 10.25 -11.55
C PHE A 208 -11.04 9.98 -10.10
N VAL A 209 -10.07 10.71 -9.56
CA VAL A 209 -9.62 10.55 -8.16
C VAL A 209 -10.21 11.64 -7.26
N GLY A 210 -10.78 12.69 -7.85
CA GLY A 210 -11.37 13.80 -7.10
C GLY A 210 -10.34 14.76 -6.49
N ILE A 211 -9.09 14.70 -6.95
CA ILE A 211 -7.99 15.54 -6.47
C ILE A 211 -7.90 16.77 -7.35
N SER A 212 -8.22 17.94 -6.81
CA SER A 212 -8.14 19.19 -7.56
C SER A 212 -6.70 19.51 -7.99
N LYS A 213 -6.51 19.83 -9.27
CA LYS A 213 -5.21 20.31 -9.78
C LYS A 213 -4.82 21.69 -9.30
N GLU A 214 -5.81 22.49 -8.85
CA GLU A 214 -5.63 23.87 -8.41
C GLU A 214 -5.65 24.00 -6.89
N TYR A 215 -6.44 23.15 -6.22
CA TYR A 215 -6.69 23.16 -4.79
C TYR A 215 -6.25 21.83 -4.16
N ASN A 216 -4.94 21.59 -4.18
CA ASN A 216 -4.33 20.43 -3.53
C ASN A 216 -3.21 20.88 -2.58
N TYR A 217 -2.70 19.95 -1.79
CA TYR A 217 -1.69 20.22 -0.79
C TYR A 217 -0.40 20.83 -1.37
N PHE A 218 0.02 20.38 -2.55
CA PHE A 218 1.21 20.89 -3.23
C PHE A 218 1.03 22.36 -3.67
N GLU A 219 -0.10 22.69 -4.28
CA GLU A 219 -0.41 24.06 -4.67
C GLU A 219 -0.55 24.95 -3.42
N PHE A 220 -1.03 24.39 -2.29
CA PHE A 220 -1.03 25.09 -1.02
C PHE A 220 0.38 25.43 -0.54
N GLN A 221 1.28 24.43 -0.49
CA GLN A 221 2.69 24.67 -0.12
C GLN A 221 3.35 25.70 -1.04
N LYS A 222 3.13 25.60 -2.36
CA LYS A 222 3.66 26.53 -3.32
C LYS A 222 3.16 27.96 -3.11
N ALA A 223 1.85 28.12 -2.86
CA ALA A 223 1.26 29.42 -2.53
C ALA A 223 1.89 30.00 -1.26
N LEU A 224 2.15 29.16 -0.25
CA LEU A 224 2.81 29.58 0.98
C LEU A 224 4.26 30.05 0.74
N ILE A 225 5.06 29.28 0.00
CA ILE A 225 6.45 29.62 -0.33
C ILE A 225 6.49 30.92 -1.14
N GLN A 226 5.56 31.11 -2.07
CA GLN A 226 5.44 32.29 -2.91
C GLN A 226 4.77 33.48 -2.20
N ARG A 227 4.29 33.28 -0.96
CA ARG A 227 3.51 34.27 -0.18
C ARG A 227 2.24 34.74 -0.90
N ASP A 228 1.66 33.88 -1.73
CA ASP A 228 0.37 34.12 -2.38
C ASP A 228 -0.77 33.82 -1.41
N VAL A 229 -1.06 34.82 -0.59
CA VAL A 229 -2.07 34.73 0.49
C VAL A 229 -3.47 34.46 -0.06
N LEU A 230 -3.79 35.05 -1.23
CA LEU A 230 -5.12 34.87 -1.84
C LEU A 230 -5.34 33.42 -2.25
N LYS A 231 -4.38 32.85 -2.96
CA LYS A 231 -4.45 31.45 -3.41
C LYS A 231 -4.41 30.49 -2.22
N ALA A 232 -3.58 30.73 -1.22
CA ALA A 232 -3.52 29.92 -0.01
C ALA A 232 -4.89 29.87 0.70
N ASN A 233 -5.56 31.03 0.86
CA ASN A 233 -6.90 31.09 1.45
C ASN A 233 -7.97 30.38 0.61
N GLN A 234 -7.93 30.48 -0.71
CA GLN A 234 -8.85 29.77 -1.60
C GLN A 234 -8.71 28.25 -1.42
N ILE A 235 -7.47 27.75 -1.30
CA ILE A 235 -7.21 26.32 -1.08
C ILE A 235 -7.71 25.88 0.29
N VAL A 236 -7.50 26.67 1.35
CA VAL A 236 -8.02 26.37 2.71
C VAL A 236 -9.54 26.33 2.72
N GLN A 237 -10.22 27.27 2.05
CA GLN A 237 -11.68 27.26 1.93
C GLN A 237 -12.18 26.04 1.17
N PHE A 238 -11.50 25.64 0.10
CA PHE A 238 -11.83 24.43 -0.64
C PHE A 238 -11.71 23.17 0.26
N PHE A 239 -10.63 23.04 1.03
CA PHE A 239 -10.47 21.94 1.98
C PHE A 239 -11.52 21.94 3.09
N ALA A 240 -11.86 23.12 3.61
CA ALA A 240 -12.92 23.26 4.62
C ALA A 240 -14.31 22.87 4.10
N SER A 241 -14.57 23.12 2.82
CA SER A 241 -15.83 22.74 2.17
C SER A 241 -15.90 21.26 1.79
N ASN A 242 -14.75 20.56 1.68
CA ASN A 242 -14.64 19.16 1.27
C ASN A 242 -13.77 18.32 2.24
N PRO A 243 -14.13 18.24 3.53
CA PRO A 243 -13.27 17.65 4.56
C PRO A 243 -13.11 16.15 4.46
N LYS A 244 -14.03 15.44 3.78
CA LYS A 244 -13.98 13.98 3.59
C LYS A 244 -12.98 13.58 2.51
N ASP A 245 -12.90 14.37 1.45
CA ASP A 245 -12.09 14.07 0.27
C ASP A 245 -10.67 14.65 0.36
N ASN A 246 -10.51 15.71 1.18
CA ASN A 246 -9.24 16.40 1.37
C ASN A 246 -9.01 16.71 2.86
N PRO A 247 -8.71 15.70 3.70
CA PRO A 247 -8.35 15.96 5.08
C PRO A 247 -7.01 16.71 5.09
N LEU A 248 -7.00 17.90 5.71
CA LEU A 248 -5.73 18.60 6.00
C LEU A 248 -4.87 17.68 6.88
N PRO A 249 -3.69 17.22 6.42
CA PRO A 249 -2.84 16.38 7.23
C PRO A 249 -2.53 17.10 8.56
N PRO A 250 -2.66 16.44 9.72
CA PRO A 250 -2.36 17.04 11.02
C PRO A 250 -0.95 17.66 11.11
N MET A 251 -0.01 17.11 10.33
CA MET A 251 1.37 17.60 10.24
C MET A 251 1.47 18.99 9.60
N VAL A 252 0.54 19.34 8.73
CA VAL A 252 0.48 20.71 8.13
C VAL A 252 0.13 21.74 9.19
N LEU A 253 -0.83 21.41 10.05
CA LEU A 253 -1.20 22.24 11.19
C LEU A 253 -0.04 22.40 12.19
N LEU A 254 0.76 21.36 12.41
CA LEU A 254 1.91 21.37 13.33
C LEU A 254 3.13 22.11 12.75
N MET A 255 3.47 21.92 11.48
CA MET A 255 4.63 22.59 10.87
C MET A 255 4.45 24.11 10.73
N TYR A 256 3.22 24.60 10.72
CA TYR A 256 2.90 26.01 10.49
C TYR A 256 2.24 26.70 11.69
N SER A 257 2.08 26.01 12.84
CA SER A 257 1.30 26.51 13.96
C SER A 257 1.86 27.78 14.62
N ASP A 258 3.15 28.03 14.61
CA ASP A 258 3.73 29.16 15.34
C ASP A 258 4.13 30.36 14.45
N SER A 259 4.83 30.13 13.36
CA SER A 259 5.29 31.22 12.47
C SER A 259 4.24 31.64 11.44
N PHE A 260 3.36 30.71 11.06
CA PHE A 260 2.42 30.89 9.95
C PHE A 260 1.07 31.38 10.38
N VAL A 261 0.56 30.93 11.52
CA VAL A 261 -0.69 31.47 12.13
C VAL A 261 -0.53 32.96 12.37
N ARG A 262 0.64 33.42 12.81
CA ARG A 262 0.91 34.88 12.97
C ARG A 262 0.91 35.66 11.66
N ALA A 263 1.20 35.01 10.52
CA ALA A 263 1.14 35.66 9.21
C ALA A 263 -0.27 35.64 8.59
N LEU A 264 -1.07 34.59 8.89
CA LEU A 264 -2.43 34.42 8.36
C LEU A 264 -3.53 35.08 9.24
N VAL A 265 -3.31 35.20 10.54
CA VAL A 265 -4.26 35.85 11.46
C VAL A 265 -4.72 37.23 10.98
N PRO A 266 -3.85 38.15 10.50
CA PRO A 266 -4.29 39.41 9.93
C PRO A 266 -5.17 39.28 8.70
N CYS A 267 -4.94 38.21 7.87
CA CYS A 267 -5.67 37.98 6.63
C CYS A 267 -7.07 37.40 6.88
N VAL A 268 -7.22 36.54 7.90
CA VAL A 268 -8.52 35.98 8.31
C VAL A 268 -9.40 37.09 8.93
N ALA A 269 -8.81 37.98 9.69
CA ALA A 269 -9.51 39.14 10.27
C ALA A 269 -10.04 40.15 9.22
N ILE A 270 -9.36 40.24 8.07
CA ILE A 270 -9.80 41.07 6.94
C ILE A 270 -10.98 40.44 6.19
N LEU A 271 -11.04 39.09 6.16
CA LEU A 271 -12.08 38.36 5.43
C LEU A 271 -13.36 38.09 6.24
N ASP A 272 -13.26 38.10 7.57
CA ASP A 272 -14.42 37.93 8.47
C ASP A 272 -14.25 38.81 9.73
N PRO A 273 -14.69 40.09 9.66
CA PRO A 273 -14.58 41.02 10.80
C PRO A 273 -15.28 40.55 12.08
N THR A 274 -16.23 39.64 11.98
CA THR A 274 -17.00 39.16 13.15
C THR A 274 -16.22 38.13 13.99
N LYS A 275 -15.12 37.60 13.47
CA LYS A 275 -14.24 36.66 14.18
C LYS A 275 -12.97 37.28 14.75
N ALA A 276 -12.77 38.59 14.55
CA ALA A 276 -11.58 39.29 15.05
C ALA A 276 -11.48 39.31 16.60
N ASP A 277 -12.61 39.28 17.28
CA ASP A 277 -12.68 39.35 18.76
C ASP A 277 -12.48 37.99 19.46
N SER A 278 -12.37 36.91 18.72
CA SER A 278 -12.19 35.56 19.28
C SER A 278 -10.75 35.03 19.25
N LEU A 279 -9.79 35.85 18.84
CA LEU A 279 -8.39 35.49 18.76
C LEU A 279 -7.66 35.69 20.10
N PRO A 280 -6.83 34.77 20.58
CA PRO A 280 -6.09 34.95 21.84
C PRO A 280 -5.12 36.14 21.74
N ASN A 281 -5.20 37.05 22.70
CA ASN A 281 -4.29 38.20 22.85
C ASN A 281 -2.83 37.70 22.88
N SER A 282 -2.02 38.17 21.95
CA SER A 282 -0.57 37.99 22.01
C SER A 282 0.00 38.74 23.23
N PRO A 283 0.93 38.14 24.01
CA PRO A 283 1.65 38.85 25.05
C PRO A 283 2.46 40.00 24.44
N HIS A 284 2.26 41.19 24.93
CA HIS A 284 3.09 42.35 24.63
C HIS A 284 4.55 42.06 25.05
N PRO A 285 5.57 42.34 24.25
CA PRO A 285 6.94 42.38 24.75
C PRO A 285 7.09 43.58 25.70
N ASP A 286 7.70 43.33 26.84
CA ASP A 286 7.93 44.24 27.96
C ASP A 286 8.47 45.62 27.51
N ALA A 287 7.77 46.64 27.93
CA ALA A 287 8.28 48.01 27.94
C ALA A 287 9.33 48.12 29.06
N PRO A 288 10.48 48.80 28.89
CA PRO A 288 11.48 48.94 29.91
C PRO A 288 10.96 49.84 31.05
N ASP A 289 11.11 49.29 32.23
CA ASP A 289 10.80 49.97 33.52
C ASP A 289 11.70 51.19 33.71
N SER A 290 11.09 52.37 33.70
CA SER A 290 11.73 53.64 34.02
C SER A 290 11.34 54.06 35.41
N SER A 291 11.95 53.44 36.43
CA SER A 291 11.92 53.94 37.80
C SER A 291 13.29 53.71 38.43
N HIS A 292 14.17 54.70 38.28
CA HIS A 292 15.18 55.09 39.27
C HIS A 292 15.82 56.40 38.79
N ILE A 293 15.28 57.50 39.31
CA ILE A 293 15.99 58.58 40.01
C ILE A 293 14.97 59.24 40.89
#